data_ec19e31bd08cdde817766a6a25da3957
#
_entry.id   ec19e31bd08cdde817766a6a25da3957
#
_cell.length_a   1.000
_cell.length_b   1.000
_cell.length_c   1.000
_cell.angle_alpha   90.00
_cell.angle_beta   90.00
_cell.angle_gamma   90.00
#
_symmetry.space_group_name_H-M   'P 1'
#
loop_
_entity.id
_entity.type
_entity.pdbx_description
1 polymer ?
#
loop_
_entity_poly.entity_id
_entity_poly.type
_entity_poly.pdbx_seq_one_letter_code
_entity_poly.pdbx_strand_id
1 'polypeptide(L)'
;MRPTRQSRERAARELREVLTSRLFGALCEPVRVSLVEFLTVNGRSDIATIATAFPQDRSVISRHLSSLHAAGVVRGEKVGRQVFFEVDGSAV
;
A
#
# COMPACT_ATOMS: atom_id res chain seq x y z
N MET A 1 -1.10 -14.09 34.43
CA MET A 1 -1.60 -12.82 35.01
C MET A 1 -2.63 -12.22 34.08
N ARG A 2 -3.80 -11.90 34.62
CA ARG A 2 -4.85 -11.27 33.81
C ARG A 2 -4.51 -9.78 33.61
N PRO A 3 -4.65 -9.24 32.38
CA PRO A 3 -4.44 -7.82 32.15
C PRO A 3 -5.48 -6.98 32.91
N THR A 4 -5.05 -5.84 33.41
CA THR A 4 -5.94 -4.89 34.08
C THR A 4 -6.83 -4.21 33.05
N ARG A 5 -7.93 -3.60 33.50
CA ARG A 5 -8.77 -2.79 32.65
C ARG A 5 -7.96 -1.66 31.98
N GLN A 6 -7.08 -1.03 32.74
CA GLN A 6 -6.25 0.07 32.26
C GLN A 6 -5.28 -0.40 31.16
N SER A 7 -4.66 -1.58 31.31
CA SER A 7 -3.77 -2.14 30.27
C SER A 7 -4.56 -2.56 29.03
N ARG A 8 -5.79 -3.05 29.19
CA ARG A 8 -6.67 -3.37 28.05
C ARG A 8 -7.11 -2.12 27.30
N GLU A 9 -7.39 -1.04 28.01
CA GLU A 9 -7.72 0.24 27.38
C GLU A 9 -6.56 0.81 26.59
N ARG A 10 -5.33 0.67 27.12
CA ARG A 10 -4.10 1.07 26.40
C ARG A 10 -3.93 0.26 25.14
N ALA A 11 -4.06 -1.06 25.23
CA ALA A 11 -3.95 -1.97 24.07
C ALA A 11 -5.01 -1.63 23.02
N ALA A 12 -6.23 -1.31 23.43
CA ALA A 12 -7.29 -0.92 22.51
C ALA A 12 -6.97 0.39 21.78
N ARG A 13 -6.39 1.37 22.46
CA ARG A 13 -5.95 2.63 21.83
C ARG A 13 -4.84 2.40 20.84
N GLU A 14 -3.84 1.59 21.18
CA GLU A 14 -2.74 1.26 20.28
C GLU A 14 -3.24 0.51 19.04
N LEU A 15 -4.16 -0.43 19.22
CA LEU A 15 -4.79 -1.16 18.11
C LEU A 15 -5.56 -0.20 17.21
N ARG A 16 -6.31 0.74 17.80
CA ARG A 16 -7.06 1.75 17.04
C ARG A 16 -6.14 2.61 16.19
N GLU A 17 -4.99 3.02 16.73
CA GLU A 17 -4.00 3.79 15.98
C GLU A 17 -3.49 3.02 14.76
N VAL A 18 -3.20 1.74 14.93
CA VAL A 18 -2.79 0.86 13.82
C VAL A 18 -3.90 0.73 12.78
N LEU A 19 -5.13 0.43 13.23
CA LEU A 19 -6.27 0.20 12.34
C LEU A 19 -6.71 1.46 11.59
N THR A 20 -6.43 2.64 12.14
CA THR A 20 -6.76 3.92 11.49
C THR A 20 -5.58 4.54 10.75
N SER A 21 -4.42 3.88 10.73
CA SER A 21 -3.25 4.38 10.02
C SER A 21 -3.47 4.37 8.51
N ARG A 22 -2.78 5.28 7.82
CA ARG A 22 -2.81 5.33 6.35
C ARG A 22 -2.29 4.04 5.73
N LEU A 23 -1.25 3.46 6.35
CA LEU A 23 -0.66 2.21 5.88
C LEU A 23 -1.69 1.08 5.91
N PHE A 24 -2.37 0.89 7.04
CA PHE A 24 -3.40 -0.13 7.17
C PHE A 24 -4.55 0.12 6.20
N GLY A 25 -5.04 1.37 6.12
CA GLY A 25 -6.11 1.75 5.19
C GLY A 25 -5.74 1.47 3.73
N ALA A 26 -4.49 1.77 3.34
CA ALA A 26 -4.02 1.50 1.98
C ALA A 26 -3.98 0.00 1.66
N LEU A 27 -3.69 -0.85 2.65
CA LEU A 27 -3.56 -2.29 2.48
C LEU A 27 -4.86 -3.07 2.74
N CYS A 28 -5.95 -2.40 3.12
CA CYS A 28 -7.27 -3.04 3.30
C CYS A 28 -7.88 -3.54 1.99
N GLU A 29 -7.55 -2.92 0.87
CA GLU A 29 -8.07 -3.32 -0.44
C GLU A 29 -7.25 -4.48 -0.99
N PRO A 30 -7.88 -5.63 -1.34
CA PRO A 30 -7.16 -6.79 -1.88
C PRO A 30 -6.31 -6.47 -3.11
N VAL A 31 -6.82 -5.59 -4.01
CA VAL A 31 -6.09 -5.17 -5.20
C VAL A 31 -4.78 -4.47 -4.81
N ARG A 32 -4.79 -3.66 -3.77
CA ARG A 32 -3.58 -2.95 -3.31
C ARG A 32 -2.53 -3.91 -2.77
N VAL A 33 -2.94 -4.93 -2.02
CA VAL A 33 -2.03 -6.00 -1.57
C VAL A 33 -1.42 -6.72 -2.76
N SER A 34 -2.23 -7.07 -3.75
CA SER A 34 -1.76 -7.72 -4.99
C SER A 34 -0.80 -6.83 -5.77
N LEU A 35 -1.00 -5.52 -5.79
CA LEU A 35 -0.08 -4.57 -6.43
C LEU A 35 1.27 -4.52 -5.72
N VAL A 36 1.28 -4.52 -4.40
CA VAL A 36 2.52 -4.55 -3.61
C VAL A 36 3.27 -5.86 -3.87
N GLU A 37 2.55 -6.98 -3.90
CA GLU A 37 3.13 -8.29 -4.23
C GLU A 37 3.74 -8.28 -5.63
N PHE A 38 3.01 -7.78 -6.63
CA PHE A 38 3.49 -7.66 -8.01
C PHE A 38 4.80 -6.86 -8.08
N LEU A 39 4.85 -5.71 -7.44
CA LEU A 39 6.03 -4.84 -7.44
C LEU A 39 7.19 -5.46 -6.66
N THR A 40 6.91 -6.24 -5.62
CA THR A 40 7.94 -6.95 -4.87
C THR A 40 8.59 -8.03 -5.72
N VAL A 41 7.80 -8.78 -6.48
CA VAL A 41 8.28 -9.87 -7.34
C VAL A 41 8.98 -9.33 -8.59
N ASN A 42 8.39 -8.34 -9.24
CA ASN A 42 8.86 -7.85 -10.55
C ASN A 42 9.79 -6.64 -10.45
N GLY A 43 9.85 -5.99 -9.31
CA GLY A 43 10.63 -4.78 -9.13
C GLY A 43 9.96 -3.55 -9.77
N ARG A 44 10.73 -2.51 -9.96
CA ARG A 44 10.28 -1.26 -10.56
C ARG A 44 9.61 -1.51 -11.92
N SER A 45 8.38 -1.07 -12.06
CA SER A 45 7.56 -1.32 -13.26
C SER A 45 6.77 -0.06 -13.62
N ASP A 46 6.57 0.16 -14.91
CA ASP A 46 5.73 1.26 -15.38
C ASP A 46 4.25 0.88 -15.29
N ILE A 47 3.39 1.91 -15.26
CA ILE A 47 1.96 1.71 -15.05
C ILE A 47 1.30 0.88 -16.14
N ALA A 48 1.75 1.02 -17.39
CA ALA A 48 1.20 0.25 -18.51
C ALA A 48 1.47 -1.25 -18.32
N THR A 49 2.69 -1.60 -17.91
CA THR A 49 3.08 -2.98 -17.63
C THR A 49 2.31 -3.54 -16.43
N ILE A 50 2.20 -2.77 -15.36
CA ILE A 50 1.43 -3.17 -14.17
C ILE A 50 -0.02 -3.46 -14.57
N ALA A 51 -0.63 -2.56 -15.33
CA ALA A 51 -2.04 -2.67 -15.70
C ALA A 51 -2.34 -3.93 -16.53
N THR A 52 -1.39 -4.43 -17.31
CA THR A 52 -1.60 -5.67 -18.09
C THR A 52 -1.73 -6.92 -17.21
N ALA A 53 -1.22 -6.88 -15.99
CA ALA A 53 -1.24 -8.01 -15.06
C ALA A 53 -2.52 -8.08 -14.22
N PHE A 54 -3.41 -7.10 -14.32
CA PHE A 54 -4.62 -7.01 -13.50
C PHE A 54 -5.86 -6.86 -14.38
N PRO A 55 -7.02 -7.39 -13.93
CA PRO A 55 -8.26 -7.29 -14.68
C PRO A 55 -8.92 -5.90 -14.62
N GLN A 56 -8.52 -5.07 -13.67
CA GLN A 56 -9.08 -3.74 -13.50
C GLN A 56 -8.57 -2.79 -14.60
N ASP A 57 -9.36 -1.75 -14.90
CA ASP A 57 -8.97 -0.70 -15.83
C ASP A 57 -7.71 0.03 -15.33
N ARG A 58 -6.91 0.53 -16.27
CA ARG A 58 -5.70 1.28 -15.96
C ARG A 58 -5.95 2.46 -15.01
N SER A 59 -7.08 3.14 -15.17
CA SER A 59 -7.46 4.26 -14.30
C SER A 59 -7.70 3.83 -12.85
N VAL A 60 -8.27 2.63 -12.66
CA VAL A 60 -8.48 2.03 -11.33
C VAL A 60 -7.15 1.65 -10.71
N ILE A 61 -6.28 1.00 -11.48
CA ILE A 61 -4.93 0.64 -11.03
C ILE A 61 -4.13 1.90 -10.64
N SER A 62 -4.20 2.94 -11.47
CA SER A 62 -3.55 4.22 -11.18
C SER A 62 -4.00 4.82 -9.85
N ARG A 63 -5.30 4.76 -9.57
CA ARG A 63 -5.88 5.26 -8.32
C ARG A 63 -5.37 4.48 -7.11
N HIS A 64 -5.30 3.15 -7.22
CA HIS A 64 -4.76 2.32 -6.15
C HIS A 64 -3.27 2.59 -5.92
N LEU A 65 -2.49 2.75 -6.99
CA LEU A 65 -1.07 3.11 -6.88
C LEU A 65 -0.88 4.48 -6.24
N SER A 66 -1.73 5.45 -6.55
CA SER A 66 -1.71 6.78 -5.92
C SER A 66 -1.99 6.69 -4.41
N SER A 67 -2.93 5.84 -4.01
CA SER A 67 -3.22 5.61 -2.59
C SER A 67 -2.05 4.95 -1.86
N LEU A 68 -1.40 3.97 -2.50
CA LEU A 68 -0.20 3.33 -1.95
C LEU A 68 0.97 4.32 -1.84
N HIS A 69 1.13 5.19 -2.83
CA HIS A 69 2.13 6.24 -2.83
C HIS A 69 1.90 7.23 -1.69
N ALA A 70 0.65 7.69 -1.52
CA ALA A 70 0.29 8.60 -0.45
C ALA A 70 0.53 8.00 0.95
N ALA A 71 0.40 6.69 1.08
CA ALA A 71 0.66 5.96 2.32
C ALA A 71 2.15 5.64 2.54
N GLY A 72 3.02 5.94 1.56
CA GLY A 72 4.45 5.68 1.66
C GLY A 72 4.85 4.23 1.38
N VAL A 73 3.94 3.40 0.86
CA VAL A 73 4.20 1.99 0.56
C VAL A 73 5.01 1.82 -0.72
N VAL A 74 4.73 2.66 -1.73
CA VAL A 74 5.43 2.66 -3.01
C VAL A 74 5.99 4.04 -3.32
N ARG A 75 7.05 4.06 -4.13
CA ARG A 75 7.59 5.29 -4.73
C ARG A 75 7.17 5.35 -6.18
N GLY A 76 6.84 6.56 -6.64
CA GLY A 76 6.54 6.82 -8.04
C GLY A 76 7.54 7.78 -8.65
N GLU A 77 7.92 7.53 -9.90
CA GLU A 77 8.82 8.41 -10.64
C GLU A 77 8.34 8.54 -12.08
N LYS A 78 8.23 9.78 -12.55
CA LYS A 78 7.88 10.06 -13.94
C LYS A 78 9.17 10.21 -14.75
N VAL A 79 9.31 9.37 -15.78
CA VAL A 79 10.44 9.41 -16.72
C VAL A 79 9.85 9.54 -18.13
N GLY A 80 10.00 10.74 -18.71
CA GLY A 80 9.36 11.04 -19.99
C GLY A 80 7.84 10.96 -19.90
N ARG A 81 7.23 10.08 -20.70
CA ARG A 81 5.78 9.84 -20.70
C ARG A 81 5.38 8.65 -19.81
N GLN A 82 6.35 7.98 -19.21
CA GLN A 82 6.10 6.81 -18.39
C GLN A 82 6.15 7.17 -16.90
N VAL A 83 5.30 6.50 -16.13
CA VAL A 83 5.33 6.60 -14.66
C VAL A 83 5.68 5.22 -14.13
N PHE A 84 6.76 5.15 -13.35
CA PHE A 84 7.26 3.92 -12.75
C PHE A 84 6.94 3.89 -11.27
N PHE A 85 6.66 2.70 -10.77
CA PHE A 85 6.41 2.47 -9.35
C PHE A 85 7.29 1.33 -8.85
N GLU A 86 7.71 1.44 -7.59
CA GLU A 86 8.43 0.38 -6.89
C GLU A 86 8.08 0.43 -5.40
N VAL A 87 8.26 -0.69 -4.71
CA VAL A 87 8.04 -0.73 -3.27
C VAL A 87 9.09 0.13 -2.58
N ASP A 88 8.65 0.95 -1.65
CA ASP A 88 9.55 1.79 -0.85
C ASP A 88 10.02 1.01 0.37
N GLY A 89 11.25 0.49 0.31
CA GLY A 89 11.85 -0.27 1.38
C GLY A 89 12.02 0.51 2.68
N SER A 90 12.01 1.85 2.62
CA SER A 90 12.12 2.68 3.82
C SER A 90 10.82 2.72 4.63
N ALA A 91 9.70 2.26 4.05
CA ALA A 91 8.40 2.22 4.71
C ALA A 91 8.25 1.02 5.66
N VAL A 92 9.18 0.08 5.63
CA VAL A 92 9.14 -1.16 6.40
C VAL A 92 9.91 -1.05 7.72
#